data_16672e8ee2487d1da8ca3d09398b9831
#
_entry.id   16672e8ee2487d1da8ca3d09398b9831
#
_cell.length_a   1.000
_cell.length_b   1.000
_cell.length_c   1.000
_cell.angle_alpha   90.00
_cell.angle_beta   90.00
_cell.angle_gamma   90.00
#
_symmetry.space_group_name_H-M   'P 1'
#
loop_
_entity.id
_entity.type
_entity.pdbx_description
1 polymer ?
#
loop_
_entity_poly.entity_id
_entity_poly.type
_entity_poly.pdbx_seq_one_letter_code
_entity_poly.pdbx_strand_id
1 'polypeptide(L)'
;WSTTCIPCIKELNAINSKYDSWKKEHKLEVYAISTDDARFASRIPAIVNKKEWKFPVYSDQEKKLFKALKIVNNPYTIVVNSTGRIVYEHTSYKEGDEEELIRTIKEL
;
A
#
# COMPACT_ATOMS: atom_id res chain seq x y z
N TRP A 1 -3.52 4.68 -1.65
CA TRP A 1 -2.73 5.87 -1.29
C TRP A 1 -2.95 6.97 -2.31
N SER A 2 -2.49 8.16 -2.00
CA SER A 2 -2.45 9.24 -2.97
C SER A 2 -1.23 10.13 -2.72
N THR A 3 -0.86 10.89 -3.75
CA THR A 3 0.31 11.78 -3.66
C THR A 3 0.12 12.92 -2.67
N THR A 4 -1.12 13.21 -2.30
CA THR A 4 -1.47 14.26 -1.33
C THR A 4 -1.75 13.72 0.07
N CYS A 5 -1.66 12.40 0.25
CA CYS A 5 -1.97 11.74 1.52
C CYS A 5 -0.68 11.53 2.33
N ILE A 6 -0.43 12.41 3.29
CA ILE A 6 0.79 12.34 4.12
C ILE A 6 0.89 11.03 4.91
N PRO A 7 -0.16 10.57 5.62
CA PRO A 7 -0.07 9.27 6.32
C PRO A 7 0.15 8.09 5.38
N CYS A 8 -0.37 8.15 4.15
CA CYS A 8 -0.14 7.12 3.14
C CYS A 8 1.35 7.00 2.81
N ILE A 9 2.00 8.12 2.57
CA ILE A 9 3.42 8.16 2.22
C ILE A 9 4.26 7.67 3.39
N LYS A 10 3.90 8.02 4.61
CA LYS A 10 4.58 7.53 5.81
C LYS A 10 4.47 6.01 5.93
N GLU A 11 3.29 5.46 5.69
CA GLU A 11 3.08 4.01 5.73
C GLU A 11 3.92 3.31 4.66
N LEU A 12 3.89 3.80 3.43
CA LEU A 12 4.64 3.20 2.33
C LEU A 12 6.14 3.30 2.55
N ASN A 13 6.63 4.39 3.14
CA ASN A 13 8.04 4.50 3.54
C ASN A 13 8.42 3.46 4.59
N ALA A 14 7.56 3.25 5.59
CA ALA A 14 7.80 2.25 6.63
C ALA A 14 7.82 0.84 6.03
N ILE A 15 6.87 0.52 5.15
CA ILE A 15 6.82 -0.77 4.46
C ILE A 15 8.07 -0.95 3.59
N ASN A 16 8.45 0.10 2.85
CA ASN A 16 9.61 0.04 1.98
C ASN A 16 10.90 -0.28 2.74
N SER A 17 11.06 0.28 3.93
CA SER A 17 12.25 0.03 4.75
C SER A 17 12.38 -1.43 5.18
N LYS A 18 11.29 -2.17 5.18
CA LYS A 18 11.22 -3.58 5.60
C LYS A 18 10.92 -4.53 4.45
N TYR A 19 10.66 -4.01 3.26
CA TYR A 19 10.17 -4.78 2.12
C TYR A 19 11.07 -5.96 1.75
N ASP A 20 12.37 -5.72 1.60
CA ASP A 20 13.31 -6.76 1.22
C ASP A 20 13.31 -7.92 2.23
N SER A 21 13.33 -7.57 3.52
CA SER A 21 13.30 -8.54 4.60
C SER A 21 11.99 -9.33 4.61
N TRP A 22 10.86 -8.64 4.52
CA TRP A 22 9.54 -9.27 4.51
C TRP A 22 9.36 -10.21 3.32
N LYS A 23 9.78 -9.75 2.14
CA LYS A 23 9.69 -10.54 0.90
C LYS A 23 10.49 -11.82 1.00
N LYS A 24 11.70 -11.73 1.56
CA LYS A 24 12.59 -12.88 1.76
C LYS A 24 12.01 -13.87 2.77
N GLU A 25 11.49 -13.38 3.88
CA GLU A 25 11.03 -14.22 4.98
C GLU A 25 9.64 -14.82 4.74
N HIS A 26 8.75 -14.11 4.04
CA HIS A 26 7.34 -14.46 3.97
C HIS A 26 6.80 -14.66 2.55
N LYS A 27 7.64 -14.54 1.53
CA LYS A 27 7.25 -14.70 0.11
C LYS A 27 6.04 -13.82 -0.26
N LEU A 28 5.97 -12.63 0.29
CA LEU A 28 4.88 -11.70 0.02
C LEU A 28 5.21 -10.75 -1.13
N GLU A 29 4.18 -10.13 -1.68
CA GLU A 29 4.31 -9.01 -2.60
C GLU A 29 3.53 -7.83 -2.06
N VAL A 30 4.01 -6.63 -2.36
CA VAL A 30 3.32 -5.40 -2.02
C VAL A 30 2.94 -4.68 -3.30
N TYR A 31 1.68 -4.26 -3.40
CA TYR A 31 1.19 -3.46 -4.51
C TYR A 31 0.65 -2.16 -3.95
N ALA A 32 1.28 -1.04 -4.30
CA ALA A 32 0.82 0.27 -3.89
C ALA A 32 -0.05 0.86 -5.00
N ILE A 33 -1.33 1.04 -4.73
CA ILE A 33 -2.30 1.47 -5.74
C ILE A 33 -2.76 2.89 -5.42
N SER A 34 -2.43 3.83 -6.32
CA SER A 34 -2.78 5.24 -6.15
C SER A 34 -4.21 5.50 -6.60
N THR A 35 -4.91 6.34 -5.83
CA THR A 35 -6.24 6.84 -6.19
C THR A 35 -6.20 8.24 -6.80
N ASP A 36 -5.00 8.75 -7.13
CA ASP A 36 -4.85 10.05 -7.78
C ASP A 36 -5.51 10.04 -9.15
N ASP A 37 -6.18 11.14 -9.50
CA ASP A 37 -6.69 11.33 -10.85
C ASP A 37 -5.52 11.58 -11.83
N ALA A 38 -5.84 11.70 -13.13
CA ALA A 38 -4.82 11.86 -14.17
C ALA A 38 -3.88 13.06 -13.90
N ARG A 39 -4.42 14.14 -13.33
CA ARG A 39 -3.64 15.34 -13.04
C ARG A 39 -2.55 15.10 -12.01
N PHE A 40 -2.89 14.43 -10.91
CA PHE A 40 -1.93 14.16 -9.83
C PHE A 40 -1.12 12.89 -10.05
N ALA A 41 -1.63 11.95 -10.84
CA ALA A 41 -0.92 10.72 -11.16
C ALA A 41 0.44 10.99 -11.84
N SER A 42 0.56 12.11 -12.53
CA SER A 42 1.82 12.52 -13.15
C SER A 42 2.97 12.72 -12.15
N ARG A 43 2.64 12.90 -10.87
CA ARG A 43 3.63 13.09 -9.80
C ARG A 43 4.20 11.78 -9.26
N ILE A 44 3.54 10.66 -9.55
CA ILE A 44 3.89 9.36 -8.98
C ILE A 44 5.33 8.94 -9.31
N PRO A 45 5.80 8.99 -10.56
CA PRO A 45 7.17 8.57 -10.86
C PRO A 45 8.25 9.32 -10.08
N ALA A 46 8.08 10.62 -9.90
CA ALA A 46 9.02 11.44 -9.14
C ALA A 46 9.05 11.05 -7.66
N ILE A 47 7.90 10.77 -7.08
CA ILE A 47 7.79 10.36 -5.68
C ILE A 47 8.42 8.99 -5.48
N VAL A 48 8.09 8.03 -6.34
CA VAL A 48 8.65 6.66 -6.28
C VAL A 48 10.17 6.71 -6.36
N ASN A 49 10.71 7.51 -7.28
CA ASN A 49 12.14 7.66 -7.47
C ASN A 49 12.80 8.33 -6.26
N LYS A 50 12.24 9.42 -5.78
CA LYS A 50 12.78 10.17 -4.63
C LYS A 50 12.77 9.33 -3.35
N LYS A 51 11.71 8.57 -3.13
CA LYS A 51 11.57 7.72 -1.93
C LYS A 51 12.22 6.36 -2.09
N GLU A 52 12.68 6.04 -3.29
CA GLU A 52 13.33 4.77 -3.59
C GLU A 52 12.45 3.56 -3.22
N TRP A 53 11.15 3.68 -3.50
CA TRP A 53 10.22 2.56 -3.25
C TRP A 53 10.51 1.41 -4.19
N LYS A 54 10.66 0.21 -3.62
CA LYS A 54 11.05 -1.00 -4.35
C LYS A 54 9.86 -1.85 -4.80
N PHE A 55 8.70 -1.65 -4.22
CA PHE A 55 7.51 -2.39 -4.60
C PHE A 55 6.82 -1.79 -5.83
N PRO A 56 6.03 -2.61 -6.57
CA PRO A 56 5.26 -2.10 -7.72
C PRO A 56 4.24 -1.05 -7.29
N VAL A 57 4.10 -0.02 -8.12
CA VAL A 57 3.15 1.06 -7.90
C VAL A 57 2.23 1.17 -9.11
N TYR A 58 0.93 1.14 -8.87
CA TYR A 58 -0.10 1.19 -9.90
C TYR A 58 -1.02 2.39 -9.68
N SER A 59 -1.79 2.75 -10.71
CA SER A 59 -2.74 3.85 -10.66
C SER A 59 -4.17 3.35 -10.87
N ASP A 60 -5.08 3.86 -10.05
CA ASP A 60 -6.53 3.64 -10.16
C ASP A 60 -7.17 5.02 -10.39
N GLN A 61 -6.87 5.66 -11.53
CA GLN A 61 -7.20 7.06 -11.81
C GLN A 61 -8.69 7.36 -11.77
N GLU A 62 -9.53 6.40 -12.14
CA GLU A 62 -10.98 6.56 -12.12
C GLU A 62 -11.61 6.01 -10.83
N LYS A 63 -10.78 5.56 -9.89
CA LYS A 63 -11.20 4.98 -8.62
C LYS A 63 -12.13 3.77 -8.79
N LYS A 64 -11.98 3.02 -9.86
CA LYS A 64 -12.82 1.83 -10.11
C LYS A 64 -12.59 0.76 -9.05
N LEU A 65 -11.32 0.45 -8.76
CA LEU A 65 -10.98 -0.52 -7.73
C LEU A 65 -11.37 -0.01 -6.34
N PHE A 66 -11.09 1.26 -6.06
CA PHE A 66 -11.43 1.91 -4.81
C PHE A 66 -12.93 1.77 -4.50
N LYS A 67 -13.77 2.05 -5.50
CA LYS A 67 -15.23 1.93 -5.38
C LYS A 67 -15.69 0.48 -5.29
N ALA A 68 -15.10 -0.41 -6.09
CA ALA A 68 -15.45 -1.82 -6.08
C ALA A 68 -15.19 -2.47 -4.72
N LEU A 69 -14.12 -2.06 -4.04
CA LEU A 69 -13.78 -2.54 -2.70
C LEU A 69 -14.47 -1.77 -1.58
N LYS A 70 -15.32 -0.80 -1.93
CA LYS A 70 -16.08 0.03 -0.98
C LYS A 70 -15.18 0.78 0.01
N ILE A 71 -14.00 1.17 -0.45
CA ILE A 71 -13.05 1.95 0.33
C ILE A 71 -13.55 3.39 0.41
N VAL A 72 -13.43 4.00 1.58
CA VAL A 72 -13.90 5.38 1.81
C VAL A 72 -12.74 6.35 1.97
N ASN A 73 -11.69 5.94 2.66
CA ASN A 73 -10.56 6.81 3.00
C ASN A 73 -9.21 6.14 2.73
N ASN A 74 -8.20 6.95 2.45
CA ASN A 74 -6.79 6.55 2.42
C ASN A 74 -6.11 6.94 3.75
N PRO A 75 -5.08 6.22 4.18
CA PRO A 75 -4.61 4.96 3.59
C PRO A 75 -5.54 3.80 3.94
N TYR A 76 -5.62 2.85 3.05
CA TYR A 76 -6.38 1.62 3.24
C TYR A 76 -5.52 0.43 2.84
N THR A 77 -5.33 -0.50 3.75
CA THR A 77 -4.47 -1.66 3.54
C THR A 77 -5.29 -2.94 3.52
N ILE A 78 -5.03 -3.78 2.53
CA ILE A 78 -5.70 -5.06 2.36
C ILE A 78 -4.63 -6.14 2.26
N VAL A 79 -4.82 -7.24 2.97
CA VAL A 79 -3.99 -8.44 2.80
C VAL A 79 -4.82 -9.51 2.13
N VAL A 80 -4.27 -10.06 1.04
CA VAL A 80 -4.91 -11.11 0.26
C VAL A 80 -4.03 -12.36 0.37
N ASN A 81 -4.64 -13.52 0.67
CA ASN A 81 -3.89 -14.76 0.76
C ASN A 81 -3.67 -15.37 -0.62
N SER A 82 -2.96 -16.52 -0.66
CA SER A 82 -2.59 -17.19 -1.91
C SER A 82 -3.79 -17.69 -2.73
N THR A 83 -4.97 -17.81 -2.12
CA THR A 83 -6.19 -18.21 -2.82
C THR A 83 -7.02 -17.03 -3.31
N GLY A 84 -6.56 -15.79 -3.10
CA GLY A 84 -7.26 -14.58 -3.54
C GLY A 84 -8.28 -14.06 -2.55
N ARG A 85 -8.31 -14.56 -1.33
CA ARG A 85 -9.25 -14.14 -0.30
C ARG A 85 -8.67 -12.98 0.52
N ILE A 86 -9.48 -11.95 0.77
CA ILE A 86 -9.12 -10.87 1.69
C ILE A 86 -9.17 -11.41 3.11
N VAL A 87 -8.05 -11.36 3.82
CA VAL A 87 -7.92 -11.90 5.18
C VAL A 87 -7.67 -10.82 6.23
N TYR A 88 -7.39 -9.59 5.80
CA TYR A 88 -7.14 -8.47 6.70
C TYR A 88 -7.40 -7.16 5.98
N GLU A 89 -8.00 -6.21 6.67
CA GLU A 89 -8.22 -4.85 6.18
C GLU A 89 -7.95 -3.88 7.31
N HIS A 90 -7.30 -2.77 6.99
CA HIS A 90 -6.99 -1.72 7.96
C HIS A 90 -7.08 -0.36 7.30
N THR A 91 -7.71 0.59 7.96
CA THR A 91 -7.79 1.98 7.50
C THR A 91 -6.95 2.87 8.42
N SER A 92 -6.53 4.01 7.90
CA SER A 92 -5.64 4.97 8.56
C SER A 92 -4.23 4.42 8.80
N TYR A 93 -3.33 5.26 9.26
CA TYR A 93 -1.97 4.85 9.63
C TYR A 93 -1.43 5.73 10.73
N LYS A 94 -0.84 5.09 11.73
CA LYS A 94 0.03 5.73 12.71
C LYS A 94 1.29 4.90 12.84
N GLU A 95 2.38 5.54 13.24
CA GLU A 95 3.67 4.89 13.38
C GLU A 95 3.56 3.62 14.23
N GLY A 96 4.09 2.52 13.69
CA GLY A 96 4.02 1.21 14.33
C GLY A 96 2.97 0.28 13.74
N ASP A 97 2.01 0.78 12.98
CA ASP A 97 0.96 -0.06 12.37
C ASP A 97 1.53 -1.10 11.41
N GLU A 98 2.70 -0.84 10.80
CA GLU A 98 3.37 -1.81 9.94
C GLU A 98 3.80 -3.07 10.71
N GLU A 99 4.02 -2.97 12.01
CA GLU A 99 4.37 -4.13 12.84
C GLU A 99 3.17 -5.06 13.02
N GLU A 100 1.97 -4.50 13.18
CA GLU A 100 0.73 -5.27 13.24
C GLU A 100 0.46 -5.96 11.90
N LEU A 101 0.72 -5.26 10.81
CA LEU A 101 0.55 -5.79 9.46
C LEU A 101 1.41 -7.03 9.25
N ILE A 102 2.70 -6.97 9.54
CA ILE A 102 3.58 -8.12 9.35
C ILE A 102 3.25 -9.27 10.30
N ARG A 103 2.80 -8.96 11.51
CA ARG A 103 2.37 -9.96 12.46
C ARG A 103 1.18 -10.75 11.93
N THR A 104 0.23 -10.06 11.30
CA THR A 104 -0.92 -10.69 10.65
C THR A 104 -0.47 -11.60 9.50
N ILE A 105 0.48 -11.14 8.69
CA ILE A 105 1.02 -11.92 7.57
C ILE A 105 1.72 -13.19 8.06
N LYS A 106 2.45 -13.12 9.15
CA LYS A 106 3.14 -14.27 9.73
C LYS A 106 2.19 -15.38 10.15
N GLU A 107 0.95 -15.05 10.45
CA GLU A 107 -0.06 -16.01 10.91
C GLU A 107 -0.83 -16.69 9.77
N LEU A 108 -0.54 -16.34 8.54
CA LEU A 108 -1.23 -16.92 7.37
C LEU A 108 -0.73 -18.32 6.96
#